data_2235482cb5f47cdb8ad26a0733cadaf9
#
_entry.id   2235482cb5f47cdb8ad26a0733cadaf9
#
_cell.length_a   1.000
_cell.length_b   1.000
_cell.length_c   1.000
_cell.angle_alpha   90.00
_cell.angle_beta   90.00
_cell.angle_gamma   90.00
#
_symmetry.space_group_name_H-M   'P 1'
#
loop_
_entity.id
_entity.type
_entity.pdbx_description
1 polymer ?
#
loop_
_entity_poly.entity_id
_entity_poly.type
_entity_poly.pdbx_seq_one_letter_code
_entity_poly.pdbx_strand_id
1 'polypeptide(L)'
;MPGSGKGVFRKTVQRMGCPVVIMGDVVREEVKRRNLKPTPENLGKTMLNLRELEGPAAIAKRCIPKLKKATGRIVVIDGVRSLAEVEIFKKHFPNFVLVAIYASPETRYQRLFRRKRSDDPTNWETFMERD
;
A
#
# COMPACT_ATOMS: atom_id res chain seq x y z
N MET A 1 -0.71 7.93 3.61
CA MET A 1 -1.74 8.98 3.51
C MET A 1 -2.03 9.28 2.04
N PRO A 2 -3.29 9.45 1.62
CA PRO A 2 -3.65 9.89 0.27
C PRO A 2 -3.04 11.25 -0.04
N GLY A 3 -2.67 11.51 -1.30
CA GLY A 3 -2.08 12.80 -1.71
C GLY A 3 -0.61 13.05 -1.32
N SER A 4 0.03 12.17 -0.52
CA SER A 4 1.41 12.38 -0.06
C SER A 4 2.49 12.29 -1.15
N GLY A 5 2.20 11.72 -2.31
CA GLY A 5 3.19 11.58 -3.40
C GLY A 5 3.71 10.16 -3.62
N LYS A 6 3.21 9.15 -2.89
CA LYS A 6 3.64 7.75 -3.06
C LYS A 6 3.58 7.25 -4.51
N GLY A 7 2.56 7.66 -5.26
CA GLY A 7 2.44 7.28 -6.66
C GLY A 7 3.55 7.84 -7.55
N VAL A 8 4.03 9.06 -7.27
CA VAL A 8 5.16 9.67 -7.97
C VAL A 8 6.44 8.91 -7.62
N PHE A 9 6.70 8.70 -6.32
CA PHE A 9 7.84 7.92 -5.85
C PHE A 9 7.89 6.55 -6.52
N ARG A 10 6.78 5.80 -6.51
CA ARG A 10 6.69 4.49 -7.15
C ARG A 10 7.06 4.54 -8.63
N LYS A 11 6.51 5.49 -9.39
CA LYS A 11 6.85 5.66 -10.82
C LYS A 11 8.33 5.96 -11.02
N THR A 12 8.92 6.78 -10.15
CA THR A 12 10.34 7.12 -10.21
C THR A 12 11.22 5.90 -10.01
N VAL A 13 11.00 5.11 -8.95
CA VAL A 13 11.81 3.91 -8.69
C VAL A 13 11.62 2.84 -9.76
N GLN A 14 10.43 2.72 -10.35
CA GLN A 14 10.18 1.83 -11.50
C GLN A 14 10.97 2.26 -12.73
N ARG A 15 11.05 3.56 -13.02
CA ARG A 15 11.88 4.10 -14.11
C ARG A 15 13.37 3.85 -13.88
N MET A 16 13.80 3.77 -12.63
CA MET A 16 15.17 3.40 -12.24
C MET A 16 15.45 1.88 -12.34
N GLY A 17 14.46 1.09 -12.81
CA GLY A 17 14.60 -0.35 -12.93
C GLY A 17 14.40 -1.13 -11.62
N CYS A 18 13.90 -0.49 -10.56
CA CYS A 18 13.64 -1.18 -9.31
C CYS A 18 12.31 -1.93 -9.38
N PRO A 19 12.25 -3.25 -9.10
CA PRO A 19 11.00 -3.97 -8.96
C PRO A 19 10.18 -3.41 -7.81
N VAL A 20 8.86 -3.32 -8.00
CA VAL A 20 7.93 -2.84 -6.99
C VAL A 20 6.88 -3.90 -6.69
N VAL A 21 6.77 -4.31 -5.43
CA VAL A 21 5.70 -5.16 -4.93
C VAL A 21 4.67 -4.27 -4.23
N ILE A 22 3.42 -4.34 -4.67
CA ILE A 22 2.31 -3.56 -4.09
C ILE A 22 1.52 -4.48 -3.15
N MET A 23 1.49 -4.14 -1.86
CA MET A 23 0.78 -4.96 -0.86
C MET A 23 -0.71 -5.12 -1.16
N GLY A 24 -1.34 -4.08 -1.72
CA GLY A 24 -2.74 -4.14 -2.14
C GLY A 24 -3.04 -5.17 -3.23
N ASP A 25 -2.05 -5.54 -4.04
CA ASP A 25 -2.26 -6.54 -5.10
C ASP A 25 -2.46 -7.94 -4.52
N VAL A 26 -1.84 -8.25 -3.39
CA VAL A 26 -2.07 -9.52 -2.68
C VAL A 26 -3.55 -9.65 -2.26
N VAL A 27 -4.15 -8.55 -1.80
CA VAL A 27 -5.59 -8.53 -1.45
C VAL A 27 -6.45 -8.68 -2.70
N ARG A 28 -6.11 -8.01 -3.81
CA ARG A 28 -6.83 -8.13 -5.09
C ARG A 28 -6.77 -9.56 -5.64
N GLU A 29 -5.62 -10.21 -5.57
CA GLU A 29 -5.43 -11.61 -5.97
C GLU A 29 -6.30 -12.54 -5.14
N GLU A 30 -6.38 -12.32 -3.81
CA GLU A 30 -7.22 -13.10 -2.93
C GLU A 30 -8.71 -12.90 -3.24
N VAL A 31 -9.16 -11.67 -3.47
CA VAL A 31 -10.53 -11.36 -3.91
C VAL A 31 -10.87 -12.09 -5.20
N LYS A 32 -9.95 -12.08 -6.19
CA LYS A 32 -10.10 -12.81 -7.45
C LYS A 32 -10.15 -14.32 -7.22
N ARG A 33 -9.27 -14.87 -6.37
CA ARG A 33 -9.26 -16.29 -6.01
C ARG A 33 -10.57 -16.75 -5.39
N ARG A 34 -11.23 -15.86 -4.63
CA ARG A 34 -12.56 -16.11 -4.03
C ARG A 34 -13.72 -15.88 -5.02
N ASN A 35 -13.45 -15.59 -6.29
CA ASN A 35 -14.44 -15.27 -7.32
C ASN A 35 -15.33 -14.06 -6.95
N LEU A 36 -14.80 -13.10 -6.18
CA LEU A 36 -15.49 -11.87 -5.81
C LEU A 36 -15.11 -10.73 -6.76
N LYS A 37 -16.04 -9.79 -6.96
CA LYS A 37 -15.74 -8.54 -7.69
C LYS A 37 -14.78 -7.67 -6.85
N PRO A 38 -13.76 -7.03 -7.45
CA PRO A 38 -12.78 -6.21 -6.74
C PRO A 38 -13.35 -4.82 -6.37
N THR A 39 -14.47 -4.80 -5.66
CA THR A 39 -15.08 -3.59 -5.12
C THR A 39 -14.32 -3.14 -3.86
N PRO A 40 -14.35 -1.85 -3.48
CA PRO A 40 -13.75 -1.36 -2.24
C PRO A 40 -14.23 -2.13 -1.01
N GLU A 41 -15.50 -2.49 -0.97
CA GLU A 41 -16.09 -3.29 0.11
C GLU A 41 -15.49 -4.70 0.19
N ASN A 42 -15.44 -5.43 -0.93
CA ASN A 42 -14.89 -6.78 -0.96
C ASN A 42 -13.39 -6.80 -0.66
N LEU A 43 -12.64 -5.79 -1.12
CA LEU A 43 -11.22 -5.61 -0.79
C LEU A 43 -11.05 -5.38 0.72
N GLY A 44 -11.85 -4.50 1.32
CA GLY A 44 -11.82 -4.22 2.75
C GLY A 44 -12.15 -5.45 3.59
N LYS A 45 -13.26 -6.14 3.29
CA LYS A 45 -13.66 -7.38 3.98
C LYS A 45 -12.61 -8.47 3.87
N THR A 46 -12.04 -8.67 2.68
CA THR A 46 -10.99 -9.69 2.45
C THR A 46 -9.74 -9.35 3.25
N MET A 47 -9.32 -8.09 3.27
CA MET A 47 -8.16 -7.66 4.04
C MET A 47 -8.34 -7.89 5.54
N LEU A 48 -9.52 -7.56 6.10
CA LEU A 48 -9.84 -7.80 7.51
C LEU A 48 -9.84 -9.29 7.82
N ASN A 49 -10.52 -10.09 7.01
CA ASN A 49 -10.58 -11.54 7.19
C ASN A 49 -9.19 -12.18 7.14
N LEU A 50 -8.31 -11.76 6.23
CA LEU A 50 -6.92 -12.26 6.20
C LEU A 50 -6.18 -11.93 7.49
N ARG A 51 -6.38 -10.74 8.07
CA ARG A 51 -5.76 -10.36 9.34
C ARG A 51 -6.32 -11.13 10.54
N GLU A 52 -7.60 -11.44 10.54
CA GLU A 52 -8.22 -12.28 11.56
C GLU A 52 -7.66 -13.71 11.53
N LEU A 53 -7.52 -14.29 10.34
CA LEU A 53 -7.06 -15.68 10.17
C LEU A 53 -5.54 -15.85 10.36
N GLU A 54 -4.74 -14.92 9.87
CA GLU A 54 -3.27 -15.05 9.75
C GLU A 54 -2.50 -14.06 10.62
N GLY A 55 -3.23 -13.20 11.35
CA GLY A 55 -2.66 -12.16 12.22
C GLY A 55 -2.47 -10.81 11.55
N PRO A 56 -2.10 -9.76 12.32
CA PRO A 56 -2.05 -8.37 11.87
C PRO A 56 -1.08 -8.13 10.71
N ALA A 57 -0.08 -8.98 10.54
CA ALA A 57 0.90 -8.90 9.44
C ALA A 57 0.57 -9.83 8.25
N ALA A 58 -0.65 -10.35 8.13
CA ALA A 58 -1.06 -11.30 7.10
C ALA A 58 -0.67 -10.87 5.68
N ILE A 59 -0.94 -9.60 5.33
CA ILE A 59 -0.64 -9.08 4.00
C ILE A 59 0.88 -9.04 3.75
N ALA A 60 1.66 -8.61 4.74
CA ALA A 60 3.13 -8.61 4.64
C ALA A 60 3.68 -10.03 4.45
N LYS A 61 3.21 -11.00 5.23
CA LYS A 61 3.63 -12.40 5.10
C LYS A 61 3.39 -12.92 3.68
N ARG A 62 2.26 -12.61 3.09
CA ARG A 62 1.90 -13.00 1.71
C ARG A 62 2.72 -12.28 0.64
N CYS A 63 3.34 -11.13 0.95
CA CYS A 63 4.27 -10.43 0.07
C CYS A 63 5.67 -11.04 0.06
N ILE A 64 6.10 -11.76 1.11
CA ILE A 64 7.45 -12.31 1.24
C ILE A 64 7.87 -13.17 0.03
N PRO A 65 7.07 -14.14 -0.45
CA PRO A 65 7.46 -14.93 -1.62
C PRO A 65 7.67 -14.08 -2.88
N LYS A 66 6.86 -13.04 -3.07
CA LYS A 66 6.99 -12.12 -4.21
C LYS A 66 8.28 -11.30 -4.11
N LEU A 67 8.59 -10.79 -2.92
CA LEU A 67 9.81 -10.04 -2.66
C LEU A 67 11.06 -10.90 -2.87
N LYS A 68 11.04 -12.16 -2.43
CA LYS A 68 12.15 -13.10 -2.63
C LYS A 68 12.37 -13.50 -4.09
N LYS A 69 11.30 -13.50 -4.91
CA LYS A 69 11.40 -13.77 -6.35
C LYS A 69 11.81 -12.56 -7.17
N ALA A 70 11.62 -11.36 -6.64
CA ALA A 70 11.98 -10.13 -7.34
C ALA A 70 13.51 -10.03 -7.45
N THR A 71 14.01 -9.78 -8.66
CA THR A 71 15.44 -9.65 -8.95
C THR A 71 15.78 -8.18 -9.16
N GLY A 72 16.79 -7.70 -8.42
CA GLY A 72 17.25 -6.31 -8.50
C GLY A 72 18.11 -5.97 -7.29
N ARG A 73 18.98 -4.97 -7.45
CA ARG A 73 19.79 -4.46 -6.34
C ARG A 73 18.93 -3.86 -5.23
N ILE A 74 17.83 -3.25 -5.60
CA ILE A 74 16.85 -2.65 -4.71
C ILE A 74 15.48 -3.17 -5.15
N VAL A 75 14.71 -3.69 -4.20
CA VAL A 75 13.30 -4.07 -4.38
C VAL A 75 12.45 -3.19 -3.47
N VAL A 76 11.43 -2.58 -4.03
CA VAL A 76 10.55 -1.65 -3.31
C VAL A 76 9.24 -2.34 -2.95
N ILE A 77 8.77 -2.15 -1.73
CA ILE A 77 7.42 -2.53 -1.32
C ILE A 77 6.58 -1.29 -1.04
N ASP A 78 5.42 -1.19 -1.67
CA ASP A 78 4.47 -0.08 -1.49
C ASP A 78 3.24 -0.53 -0.71
N GLY A 79 2.88 0.22 0.32
CA GLY A 79 1.63 0.01 1.05
C GLY A 79 1.77 -0.48 2.49
N VAL A 80 2.97 -0.44 3.08
CA VAL A 80 3.18 -0.74 4.50
C VAL A 80 2.36 0.22 5.37
N ARG A 81 1.59 -0.33 6.33
CA ARG A 81 0.63 0.45 7.11
C ARG A 81 0.65 0.19 8.61
N SER A 82 1.38 -0.83 9.07
CA SER A 82 1.43 -1.19 10.49
C SER A 82 2.83 -1.58 10.94
N LEU A 83 3.10 -1.45 12.24
CA LEU A 83 4.36 -1.89 12.84
C LEU A 83 4.55 -3.40 12.70
N ALA A 84 3.48 -4.19 12.83
CA ALA A 84 3.55 -5.64 12.66
C ALA A 84 4.05 -6.04 11.26
N GLU A 85 3.67 -5.28 10.22
CA GLU A 85 4.18 -5.49 8.85
C GLU A 85 5.66 -5.12 8.75
N VAL A 86 6.08 -4.01 9.39
CA VAL A 86 7.49 -3.59 9.44
C VAL A 86 8.36 -4.65 10.10
N GLU A 87 7.91 -5.22 11.24
CA GLU A 87 8.64 -6.26 11.97
C GLU A 87 8.84 -7.52 11.11
N ILE A 88 7.81 -7.94 10.39
CA ILE A 88 7.90 -9.07 9.47
C ILE A 88 8.94 -8.79 8.37
N PHE A 89 8.93 -7.62 7.76
CA PHE A 89 9.91 -7.29 6.73
C PHE A 89 11.32 -7.21 7.28
N LYS A 90 11.54 -6.59 8.45
CA LYS A 90 12.85 -6.56 9.13
C LYS A 90 13.37 -7.97 9.42
N LYS A 91 12.49 -8.87 9.88
CA LYS A 91 12.87 -10.25 10.16
C LYS A 91 13.35 -11.02 8.92
N HIS A 92 12.72 -10.80 7.76
CA HIS A 92 13.04 -11.53 6.52
C HIS A 92 14.09 -10.84 5.65
N PHE A 93 14.30 -9.55 5.83
CA PHE A 93 15.22 -8.74 5.02
C PHE A 93 16.08 -7.86 5.94
N PRO A 94 17.31 -8.30 6.28
CA PRO A 94 18.18 -7.58 7.22
C PRO A 94 18.49 -6.13 6.80
N ASN A 95 18.51 -5.85 5.48
CA ASN A 95 18.77 -4.51 4.92
C ASN A 95 17.46 -3.72 4.64
N PHE A 96 16.36 -4.09 5.30
CA PHE A 96 15.10 -3.38 5.14
C PHE A 96 15.20 -1.94 5.65
N VAL A 97 14.77 -1.00 4.81
CA VAL A 97 14.67 0.43 5.15
C VAL A 97 13.22 0.88 4.97
N LEU A 98 12.65 1.49 6.00
CA LEU A 98 11.33 2.10 5.93
C LEU A 98 11.45 3.55 5.48
N VAL A 99 10.79 3.89 4.36
CA VAL A 99 10.74 5.25 3.82
C VAL A 99 9.34 5.81 4.00
N ALA A 100 9.22 6.91 4.74
CA ALA A 100 7.98 7.65 4.89
C ALA A 100 7.92 8.79 3.87
N ILE A 101 6.84 8.82 3.06
CA ILE A 101 6.60 9.90 2.12
C ILE A 101 5.53 10.80 2.72
N TYR A 102 5.95 11.98 3.14
CA TYR A 102 5.14 12.97 3.82
C TYR A 102 4.81 14.17 2.92
N ALA A 103 3.65 14.72 3.11
CA ALA A 103 3.27 16.06 2.67
C ALA A 103 2.26 16.62 3.67
N SER A 104 2.26 17.94 3.87
CA SER A 104 1.31 18.59 4.79
C SER A 104 -0.14 18.32 4.38
N PRO A 105 -1.11 18.38 5.32
CA PRO A 105 -2.53 18.21 5.02
C PRO A 105 -2.99 19.13 3.88
N GLU A 106 -2.61 20.39 3.89
CA GLU A 106 -2.96 21.39 2.86
C GLU A 106 -2.45 20.96 1.47
N THR A 107 -1.18 20.57 1.40
CA THR A 107 -0.57 20.10 0.15
C THR A 107 -1.27 18.84 -0.37
N ARG A 108 -1.63 17.91 0.52
CA ARG A 108 -2.31 16.67 0.17
C ARG A 108 -3.73 16.94 -0.32
N TYR A 109 -4.47 17.81 0.38
CA TYR A 109 -5.80 18.25 -0.04
C TYR A 109 -5.78 18.88 -1.43
N GLN A 110 -4.90 19.85 -1.67
CA GLN A 110 -4.77 20.49 -2.98
C GLN A 110 -4.49 19.49 -4.12
N ARG A 111 -3.63 18.49 -3.87
CA ARG A 111 -3.33 17.44 -4.84
C ARG A 111 -4.54 16.54 -5.13
N LEU A 112 -5.29 16.17 -4.09
CA LEU A 112 -6.50 15.35 -4.23
C LEU A 112 -7.60 16.12 -4.94
N PHE A 113 -7.82 17.38 -4.57
CA PHE A 113 -8.80 18.27 -5.20
C PHE A 113 -8.53 18.47 -6.69
N ARG A 114 -7.25 18.61 -7.08
CA ARG A 114 -6.85 18.70 -8.50
C ARG A 114 -7.00 17.36 -9.25
N ARG A 115 -6.80 16.24 -8.56
CA ARG A 115 -6.84 14.88 -9.14
C ARG A 115 -8.26 14.46 -9.51
N LYS A 116 -9.26 14.87 -8.79
CA LYS A 116 -10.70 14.66 -9.04
C LYS A 116 -11.09 13.20 -9.30
N ARG A 117 -10.61 12.26 -8.49
CA ARG A 117 -11.10 10.88 -8.54
C ARG A 117 -12.44 10.80 -7.83
N SER A 118 -13.26 9.79 -8.17
CA SER A 118 -14.58 9.57 -7.56
C SER A 118 -14.54 9.37 -6.04
N ASP A 119 -13.41 8.93 -5.51
CA ASP A 119 -13.15 8.69 -4.08
C ASP A 119 -12.40 9.83 -3.39
N ASP A 120 -12.06 10.91 -4.11
CA ASP A 120 -11.38 12.06 -3.53
C ASP A 120 -12.35 12.94 -2.72
N PRO A 121 -11.87 13.58 -1.65
CA PRO A 121 -12.69 14.49 -0.86
C PRO A 121 -13.07 15.73 -1.68
N THR A 122 -14.33 16.15 -1.57
CA THR A 122 -14.86 17.32 -2.30
C THR A 122 -14.64 18.63 -1.58
N ASN A 123 -14.39 18.59 -0.27
CA ASN A 123 -14.13 19.75 0.57
C ASN A 123 -13.11 19.43 1.66
N TRP A 124 -12.64 20.49 2.36
CA TRP A 124 -11.63 20.38 3.42
C TRP A 124 -12.11 19.57 4.62
N GLU A 125 -13.36 19.74 5.06
CA GLU A 125 -13.92 19.04 6.20
C GLU A 125 -13.93 17.53 5.97
N THR A 126 -14.45 17.08 4.83
CA THR A 126 -14.44 15.65 4.44
C THR A 126 -13.01 15.10 4.30
N PHE A 127 -12.06 15.95 3.89
CA PHE A 127 -10.65 15.54 3.85
C PHE A 127 -10.11 15.31 5.26
N MET A 128 -10.34 16.24 6.19
CA MET A 128 -9.86 16.14 7.57
C MET A 128 -10.47 14.98 8.35
N GLU A 129 -11.76 14.66 8.11
CA GLU A 129 -12.43 13.50 8.72
C GLU A 129 -11.81 12.16 8.30
N ARG A 130 -11.20 12.09 7.11
CA ARG A 130 -10.59 10.86 6.55
C ARG A 130 -9.09 10.76 6.80
N ASP A 131 -8.47 11.82 7.26
CA ASP A 131 -7.02 11.91 7.41
C ASP A 131 -6.50 11.41 8.75
#